data_bb983055d10407f45debcf48517999b9
#
_entry.id   bb983055d10407f45debcf48517999b9
#
_cell.length_a   1.000
_cell.length_b   1.000
_cell.length_c   1.000
_cell.angle_alpha   90.00
_cell.angle_beta   90.00
_cell.angle_gamma   90.00
#
_symmetry.space_group_name_H-M   'P 1'
#
loop_
_entity.id
_entity.type
_entity.pdbx_description
1 polymer ?
#
loop_
_entity_poly.entity_id
_entity_poly.type
_entity_poly.pdbx_seq_one_letter_code
_entity_poly.pdbx_strand_id
1 'polypeptide(L)'
;MSGRVFVVTSGKGGVGKTTATANIGTALAATGASVALVDMDIGLRNLDILTGLENRVVYNLVDVIEEKCKLRQALIKDKRSPNLCLLPAAQTRDKSAVNPEAMQKLCEELKQMFDFIILDSPAGIENGFQSAIAGAEEAIVVTTPEMSAVRDADRVIGLLEAKKDAISQYRLVINRIRPAMVKTNDMMSVEDVLEILSVKLLGVVPEDEEIIVSTNKGEPIAASDNKLAGQAYRNIAARLRGEDVPFLDLTPKDATWINKIVKIFTPTARV
;
A
#
# COMPACT_ATOMS: atom_id res chain seq x y z
N MET A 1 -16.04 1.02 -16.12
CA MET A 1 -14.83 0.17 -16.01
C MET A 1 -14.95 -0.59 -14.70
N SER A 2 -14.49 -1.84 -14.63
CA SER A 2 -14.43 -2.58 -13.37
C SER A 2 -13.32 -2.00 -12.50
N GLY A 3 -13.52 -1.89 -11.18
CA GLY A 3 -12.52 -1.40 -10.25
C GLY A 3 -11.26 -2.28 -10.22
N ARG A 4 -10.12 -1.71 -9.85
CA ARG A 4 -8.83 -2.41 -9.74
C ARG A 4 -8.53 -2.74 -8.28
N VAL A 5 -8.13 -3.98 -8.01
CA VAL A 5 -7.82 -4.45 -6.64
C VAL A 5 -6.32 -4.61 -6.45
N PHE A 6 -5.79 -3.86 -5.48
CA PHE A 6 -4.40 -3.92 -5.06
C PHE A 6 -4.28 -4.53 -3.67
N VAL A 7 -3.33 -5.43 -3.48
CA VAL A 7 -2.89 -5.80 -2.14
C VAL A 7 -1.61 -5.07 -1.78
N VAL A 8 -1.57 -4.42 -0.62
CA VAL A 8 -0.36 -3.88 -0.02
C VAL A 8 0.19 -4.91 0.95
N THR A 9 1.40 -5.38 0.70
CA THR A 9 2.00 -6.48 1.46
C THR A 9 3.46 -6.24 1.80
N SER A 10 4.01 -7.02 2.73
CA SER A 10 5.43 -7.02 3.09
C SER A 10 5.81 -8.32 3.80
N GLY A 11 7.06 -8.70 3.70
CA GLY A 11 7.58 -9.86 4.43
C GLY A 11 7.79 -9.61 5.94
N LYS A 12 7.93 -8.35 6.36
CA LYS A 12 8.25 -7.95 7.73
C LYS A 12 7.21 -6.99 8.31
N GLY A 13 6.89 -7.15 9.61
CA GLY A 13 6.09 -6.18 10.35
C GLY A 13 6.82 -4.83 10.52
N GLY A 14 6.06 -3.75 10.63
CA GLY A 14 6.60 -2.43 10.95
C GLY A 14 7.26 -1.66 9.79
N VAL A 15 7.31 -2.20 8.56
CA VAL A 15 7.87 -1.49 7.38
C VAL A 15 6.98 -0.38 6.83
N GLY A 16 5.75 -0.24 7.34
CA GLY A 16 4.82 0.83 6.98
C GLY A 16 3.76 0.48 5.94
N LYS A 17 3.34 -0.79 5.83
CA LYS A 17 2.23 -1.22 4.94
C LYS A 17 0.96 -0.40 5.16
N THR A 18 0.42 -0.43 6.37
CA THR A 18 -0.83 0.27 6.73
C THR A 18 -0.73 1.78 6.49
N THR A 19 0.44 2.36 6.80
CA THR A 19 0.72 3.77 6.47
C THR A 19 0.70 4.01 4.97
N ALA A 20 1.32 3.13 4.18
CA ALA A 20 1.29 3.22 2.72
C ALA A 20 -0.12 3.07 2.18
N THR A 21 -0.90 2.09 2.67
CA THR A 21 -2.29 1.87 2.31
C THR A 21 -3.15 3.12 2.54
N ALA A 22 -3.10 3.70 3.75
CA ALA A 22 -3.86 4.90 4.09
C ALA A 22 -3.49 6.08 3.18
N ASN A 23 -2.19 6.31 2.97
CA ASN A 23 -1.72 7.45 2.19
C ASN A 23 -1.95 7.31 0.69
N ILE A 24 -1.71 6.12 0.11
CA ILE A 24 -1.99 5.85 -1.30
C ILE A 24 -3.50 6.00 -1.57
N GLY A 25 -4.34 5.44 -0.70
CA GLY A 25 -5.80 5.55 -0.85
C GLY A 25 -6.28 7.00 -0.74
N THR A 26 -5.77 7.76 0.22
CA THR A 26 -6.08 9.19 0.36
C THR A 26 -5.64 9.99 -0.86
N ALA A 27 -4.44 9.72 -1.40
CA ALA A 27 -3.93 10.38 -2.59
C ALA A 27 -4.76 10.05 -3.84
N LEU A 28 -5.19 8.80 -4.02
CA LEU A 28 -6.08 8.39 -5.10
C LEU A 28 -7.45 9.07 -4.99
N ALA A 29 -8.04 9.09 -3.79
CA ALA A 29 -9.34 9.72 -3.56
C ALA A 29 -9.31 11.24 -3.81
N ALA A 30 -8.19 11.90 -3.53
CA ALA A 30 -7.99 13.32 -3.81
C ALA A 30 -8.02 13.64 -5.32
N THR A 31 -7.79 12.67 -6.20
CA THR A 31 -7.90 12.85 -7.66
C THR A 31 -9.35 12.76 -8.16
N GLY A 32 -10.32 12.52 -7.29
CA GLY A 32 -11.73 12.32 -7.63
C GLY A 32 -12.12 10.85 -7.84
N ALA A 33 -11.16 9.92 -7.83
CA ALA A 33 -11.44 8.48 -7.93
C ALA A 33 -12.16 7.96 -6.67
N SER A 34 -13.09 7.03 -6.86
CA SER A 34 -13.74 6.33 -5.74
C SER A 34 -12.82 5.21 -5.22
N VAL A 35 -12.52 5.23 -3.92
CA VAL A 35 -11.52 4.36 -3.30
C VAL A 35 -12.09 3.62 -2.08
N ALA A 36 -11.88 2.31 -2.01
CA ALA A 36 -12.12 1.50 -0.82
C ALA A 36 -10.79 1.02 -0.23
N LEU A 37 -10.56 1.30 1.05
CA LEU A 37 -9.52 0.68 1.85
C LEU A 37 -10.13 -0.48 2.62
N VAL A 38 -9.48 -1.63 2.63
CA VAL A 38 -9.91 -2.82 3.38
C VAL A 38 -8.79 -3.22 4.34
N ASP A 39 -9.08 -3.12 5.63
CA ASP A 39 -8.15 -3.58 6.66
C ASP A 39 -8.34 -5.10 6.88
N MET A 40 -7.29 -5.87 6.59
CA MET A 40 -7.28 -7.32 6.75
C MET A 40 -6.43 -7.79 7.96
N ASP A 41 -5.93 -6.87 8.78
CA ASP A 41 -5.15 -7.22 9.97
C ASP A 41 -6.08 -7.52 11.17
N ILE A 42 -6.72 -8.69 11.10
CA ILE A 42 -7.67 -9.17 12.10
C ILE A 42 -6.98 -9.26 13.46
N GLY A 43 -7.56 -8.59 14.45
CA GLY A 43 -7.07 -8.53 15.82
C GLY A 43 -6.32 -7.24 16.17
N LEU A 44 -5.67 -6.56 15.20
CA LEU A 44 -4.95 -5.31 15.45
C LEU A 44 -5.75 -4.07 15.04
N ARG A 45 -6.38 -4.08 13.86
CA ARG A 45 -7.24 -2.98 13.36
C ARG A 45 -6.58 -1.61 13.51
N ASN A 46 -5.65 -1.30 12.61
CA ASN A 46 -4.88 -0.07 12.68
C ASN A 46 -5.26 0.97 11.61
N LEU A 47 -5.87 0.56 10.51
CA LEU A 47 -6.13 1.43 9.36
C LEU A 47 -7.17 2.51 9.67
N ASP A 48 -8.15 2.21 10.53
CA ASP A 48 -9.16 3.16 11.00
C ASP A 48 -8.55 4.28 11.87
N ILE A 49 -7.54 3.96 12.70
CA ILE A 49 -6.80 4.94 13.49
C ILE A 49 -6.02 5.89 12.57
N LEU A 50 -5.31 5.35 11.58
CA LEU A 50 -4.53 6.14 10.63
C LEU A 50 -5.41 7.11 9.80
N THR A 51 -6.67 6.74 9.59
CA THR A 51 -7.64 7.55 8.85
C THR A 51 -8.59 8.35 9.74
N GLY A 52 -8.46 8.25 11.07
CA GLY A 52 -9.33 8.96 12.05
C GLY A 52 -10.79 8.54 12.00
N LEU A 53 -11.05 7.27 11.66
CA LEU A 53 -12.39 6.70 11.51
C LEU A 53 -12.77 5.70 12.62
N GLU A 54 -11.90 5.50 13.62
CA GLU A 54 -12.04 4.50 14.68
C GLU A 54 -13.34 4.62 15.47
N ASN A 55 -13.83 5.83 15.71
CA ASN A 55 -15.06 6.10 16.45
C ASN A 55 -16.33 5.92 15.61
N ARG A 56 -16.21 5.53 14.35
CA ARG A 56 -17.33 5.36 13.41
C ARG A 56 -17.60 3.90 13.03
N VAL A 57 -16.81 2.98 13.56
CA VAL A 57 -16.91 1.55 13.27
C VAL A 57 -18.14 0.97 13.98
N VAL A 58 -19.09 0.46 13.20
CA VAL A 58 -20.26 -0.28 13.68
C VAL A 58 -20.16 -1.75 13.27
N TYR A 59 -19.83 -2.00 12.01
CA TYR A 59 -19.60 -3.31 11.42
C TYR A 59 -18.19 -3.38 10.84
N ASN A 60 -17.70 -4.59 10.63
CA ASN A 60 -16.35 -4.87 10.15
C ASN A 60 -16.34 -5.91 9.03
N LEU A 61 -15.16 -6.20 8.48
CA LEU A 61 -14.94 -7.16 7.40
C LEU A 61 -15.57 -8.54 7.70
N VAL A 62 -15.38 -9.04 8.93
CA VAL A 62 -15.90 -10.38 9.32
C VAL A 62 -17.42 -10.37 9.37
N ASP A 63 -18.03 -9.29 9.84
CA ASP A 63 -19.51 -9.20 9.87
C ASP A 63 -20.12 -9.21 8.47
N VAL A 64 -19.42 -8.67 7.47
CA VAL A 64 -19.81 -8.77 6.05
C VAL A 64 -19.68 -10.20 5.53
N ILE A 65 -18.53 -10.85 5.78
CA ILE A 65 -18.26 -12.24 5.35
C ILE A 65 -19.25 -13.23 5.97
N GLU A 66 -19.59 -13.02 7.24
CA GLU A 66 -20.58 -13.84 7.97
C GLU A 66 -22.04 -13.44 7.65
N GLU A 67 -22.26 -12.54 6.69
CA GLU A 67 -23.59 -12.06 6.24
C GLU A 67 -24.45 -11.43 7.37
N LYS A 68 -23.81 -10.94 8.45
CA LYS A 68 -24.48 -10.23 9.56
C LYS A 68 -24.93 -8.83 9.18
N CYS A 69 -24.29 -8.24 8.17
CA CYS A 69 -24.65 -6.96 7.58
C CYS A 69 -24.35 -6.94 6.08
N LYS A 70 -24.94 -5.98 5.38
CA LYS A 70 -24.60 -5.72 3.98
C LYS A 70 -23.28 -4.95 3.88
N LEU A 71 -22.48 -5.16 2.84
CA LEU A 71 -21.23 -4.45 2.62
C LEU A 71 -21.36 -2.93 2.79
N ARG A 72 -22.41 -2.32 2.23
CA ARG A 72 -22.66 -0.88 2.33
C ARG A 72 -22.85 -0.37 3.78
N GLN A 73 -23.26 -1.22 4.71
CA GLN A 73 -23.44 -0.86 6.11
C GLN A 73 -22.12 -0.88 6.90
N ALA A 74 -21.15 -1.70 6.45
CA ALA A 74 -19.85 -1.80 7.05
C ALA A 74 -18.84 -0.76 6.49
N LEU A 75 -19.11 -0.23 5.29
CA LEU A 75 -18.26 0.80 4.66
C LEU A 75 -18.43 2.15 5.40
N ILE A 76 -17.32 2.67 5.90
CA ILE A 76 -17.25 3.95 6.59
C ILE A 76 -16.74 5.01 5.62
N LYS A 77 -17.57 5.97 5.24
CA LYS A 77 -17.18 7.07 4.37
C LYS A 77 -16.39 8.12 5.15
N ASP A 78 -15.22 8.52 4.66
CA ASP A 78 -14.46 9.63 5.26
C ASP A 78 -15.15 10.97 4.92
N LYS A 79 -15.40 11.80 5.95
CA LYS A 79 -16.01 13.13 5.76
C LYS A 79 -15.07 14.14 5.12
N ARG A 80 -13.77 14.00 5.34
CA ARG A 80 -12.72 14.90 4.80
C ARG A 80 -12.35 14.53 3.35
N SER A 81 -12.47 13.23 3.01
CA SER A 81 -12.24 12.70 1.69
C SER A 81 -13.46 11.92 1.20
N PRO A 82 -14.47 12.60 0.62
CA PRO A 82 -15.77 11.98 0.31
C PRO A 82 -15.70 10.79 -0.66
N ASN A 83 -14.62 10.66 -1.40
CA ASN A 83 -14.39 9.56 -2.33
C ASN A 83 -13.66 8.37 -1.68
N LEU A 84 -13.33 8.46 -0.38
CA LEU A 84 -12.65 7.41 0.37
C LEU A 84 -13.63 6.72 1.31
N CYS A 85 -13.66 5.39 1.25
CA CYS A 85 -14.36 4.53 2.20
C CYS A 85 -13.38 3.55 2.83
N LEU A 86 -13.64 3.19 4.10
CA LEU A 86 -12.90 2.17 4.83
C LEU A 86 -13.82 1.01 5.19
N LEU A 87 -13.39 -0.21 4.93
CA LEU A 87 -13.92 -1.44 5.53
C LEU A 87 -12.93 -1.89 6.62
N PRO A 88 -13.27 -1.73 7.90
CA PRO A 88 -12.33 -2.02 8.98
C PRO A 88 -12.21 -3.52 9.28
N ALA A 89 -11.06 -3.94 9.81
CA ALA A 89 -10.86 -5.28 10.34
C ALA A 89 -11.67 -5.52 11.62
N ALA A 90 -11.87 -6.79 11.98
CA ALA A 90 -12.42 -7.18 13.27
C ALA A 90 -11.33 -7.18 14.36
N GLN A 91 -11.64 -6.69 15.56
CA GLN A 91 -10.70 -6.68 16.69
C GLN A 91 -10.66 -7.98 17.48
N THR A 92 -11.78 -8.69 17.58
CA THR A 92 -11.96 -9.81 18.53
C THR A 92 -12.35 -11.11 17.84
N ARG A 93 -11.99 -11.28 16.56
CA ARG A 93 -12.32 -12.47 15.78
C ARG A 93 -11.09 -13.31 15.49
N ASP A 94 -11.30 -14.58 15.20
CA ASP A 94 -10.26 -15.47 14.72
C ASP A 94 -9.83 -15.07 13.30
N LYS A 95 -8.54 -15.13 13.01
CA LYS A 95 -7.97 -14.84 11.69
C LYS A 95 -8.47 -15.79 10.60
N SER A 96 -8.93 -17.00 10.96
CA SER A 96 -9.51 -17.97 10.05
C SER A 96 -10.89 -17.61 9.51
N ALA A 97 -11.55 -16.59 10.10
CA ALA A 97 -12.85 -16.11 9.64
C ALA A 97 -12.79 -15.51 8.22
N VAL A 98 -11.59 -15.12 7.75
CA VAL A 98 -11.37 -14.55 6.43
C VAL A 98 -10.61 -15.54 5.57
N ASN A 99 -11.31 -16.23 4.67
CA ASN A 99 -10.72 -17.20 3.74
C ASN A 99 -10.62 -16.64 2.30
N PRO A 100 -9.82 -17.29 1.41
CA PRO A 100 -9.62 -16.84 0.04
C PRO A 100 -10.90 -16.65 -0.77
N GLU A 101 -11.85 -17.58 -0.71
CA GLU A 101 -13.10 -17.55 -1.47
C GLU A 101 -14.00 -16.39 -1.05
N ALA A 102 -14.10 -16.13 0.27
CA ALA A 102 -14.86 -15.02 0.80
C ALA A 102 -14.24 -13.67 0.35
N MET A 103 -12.90 -13.57 0.31
CA MET A 103 -12.22 -12.38 -0.15
C MET A 103 -12.40 -12.15 -1.65
N GLN A 104 -12.37 -13.18 -2.48
CA GLN A 104 -12.67 -13.05 -3.90
C GLN A 104 -14.08 -12.50 -4.12
N LYS A 105 -15.10 -13.10 -3.47
CA LYS A 105 -16.50 -12.64 -3.54
C LYS A 105 -16.65 -11.17 -3.11
N LEU A 106 -16.02 -10.80 -1.99
CA LEU A 106 -16.05 -9.43 -1.48
C LEU A 106 -15.39 -8.44 -2.44
N CYS A 107 -14.23 -8.79 -3.01
CA CYS A 107 -13.54 -7.93 -3.97
C CYS A 107 -14.34 -7.74 -5.25
N GLU A 108 -15.03 -8.76 -5.75
CA GLU A 108 -15.91 -8.63 -6.91
C GLU A 108 -17.10 -7.69 -6.62
N GLU A 109 -17.67 -7.69 -5.41
CA GLU A 109 -18.71 -6.73 -5.02
C GLU A 109 -18.13 -5.30 -4.92
N LEU A 110 -16.94 -5.13 -4.33
CA LEU A 110 -16.27 -3.84 -4.22
C LEU A 110 -15.92 -3.25 -5.60
N LYS A 111 -15.49 -4.06 -6.56
CA LYS A 111 -15.17 -3.64 -7.95
C LYS A 111 -16.36 -3.02 -8.68
N GLN A 112 -17.60 -3.34 -8.29
CA GLN A 112 -18.81 -2.72 -8.85
C GLN A 112 -19.07 -1.32 -8.26
N MET A 113 -18.40 -0.96 -7.16
CA MET A 113 -18.69 0.25 -6.39
C MET A 113 -17.55 1.27 -6.41
N PHE A 114 -16.31 0.82 -6.64
CA PHE A 114 -15.11 1.63 -6.50
C PHE A 114 -14.16 1.48 -7.70
N ASP A 115 -13.46 2.57 -8.04
CA ASP A 115 -12.42 2.55 -9.08
C ASP A 115 -11.14 1.87 -8.59
N PHE A 116 -10.82 2.04 -7.29
CA PHE A 116 -9.64 1.45 -6.65
C PHE A 116 -10.03 0.79 -5.32
N ILE A 117 -9.58 -0.43 -5.13
CA ILE A 117 -9.70 -1.18 -3.88
C ILE A 117 -8.29 -1.51 -3.40
N ILE A 118 -7.94 -1.14 -2.16
CA ILE A 118 -6.63 -1.38 -1.58
C ILE A 118 -6.78 -2.25 -0.33
N LEU A 119 -6.26 -3.46 -0.40
CA LEU A 119 -6.27 -4.43 0.69
C LEU A 119 -4.99 -4.26 1.51
N ASP A 120 -5.12 -3.87 2.79
CA ASP A 120 -4.01 -3.85 3.75
C ASP A 120 -3.81 -5.24 4.33
N SER A 121 -2.85 -6.00 3.81
CA SER A 121 -2.62 -7.36 4.28
C SER A 121 -1.96 -7.38 5.66
N PRO A 122 -2.15 -8.42 6.48
CA PRO A 122 -1.30 -8.63 7.65
C PRO A 122 0.16 -8.83 7.24
N ALA A 123 1.10 -8.65 8.18
CA ALA A 123 2.51 -8.90 7.94
C ALA A 123 2.79 -10.40 7.79
N GLY A 124 3.80 -10.74 6.99
CA GLY A 124 4.23 -12.11 6.78
C GLY A 124 3.55 -12.79 5.61
N ILE A 125 3.62 -14.12 5.58
CA ILE A 125 3.24 -14.97 4.45
C ILE A 125 2.19 -16.03 4.81
N GLU A 126 1.55 -15.89 5.98
CA GLU A 126 0.60 -16.85 6.53
C GLU A 126 -0.80 -16.73 5.91
N ASN A 127 -1.81 -17.37 6.49
CA ASN A 127 -3.18 -17.47 5.95
C ASN A 127 -3.79 -16.10 5.60
N GLY A 128 -3.58 -15.07 6.40
CA GLY A 128 -4.10 -13.72 6.11
C GLY A 128 -3.54 -13.12 4.82
N PHE A 129 -2.25 -13.35 4.55
CA PHE A 129 -1.62 -12.99 3.28
C PHE A 129 -2.23 -13.77 2.10
N GLN A 130 -2.48 -15.08 2.26
CA GLN A 130 -3.08 -15.90 1.21
C GLN A 130 -4.49 -15.42 0.85
N SER A 131 -5.29 -15.07 1.87
CA SER A 131 -6.63 -14.51 1.66
C SER A 131 -6.58 -13.13 0.96
N ALA A 132 -5.62 -12.26 1.34
CA ALA A 132 -5.45 -10.96 0.71
C ALA A 132 -5.05 -11.05 -0.76
N ILE A 133 -4.12 -11.96 -1.11
CA ILE A 133 -3.71 -12.19 -2.50
C ILE A 133 -4.87 -12.74 -3.34
N ALA A 134 -5.69 -13.63 -2.78
CA ALA A 134 -6.76 -14.25 -3.53
C ALA A 134 -7.81 -13.25 -4.04
N GLY A 135 -8.00 -12.14 -3.32
CA GLY A 135 -8.91 -11.06 -3.74
C GLY A 135 -8.27 -10.01 -4.65
N ALA A 136 -6.94 -10.02 -4.82
CA ALA A 136 -6.20 -8.96 -5.52
C ALA A 136 -5.84 -9.34 -6.95
N GLU A 137 -5.67 -8.34 -7.81
CA GLU A 137 -5.17 -8.44 -9.19
C GLU A 137 -3.72 -7.94 -9.32
N GLU A 138 -3.33 -7.00 -8.45
CA GLU A 138 -2.00 -6.40 -8.42
C GLU A 138 -1.47 -6.33 -6.98
N ALA A 139 -0.16 -6.37 -6.82
CA ALA A 139 0.46 -6.25 -5.50
C ALA A 139 1.43 -5.06 -5.40
N ILE A 140 1.42 -4.42 -4.24
CA ILE A 140 2.38 -3.39 -3.83
C ILE A 140 3.19 -3.97 -2.68
N VAL A 141 4.44 -4.31 -2.95
CA VAL A 141 5.37 -4.82 -1.93
C VAL A 141 6.04 -3.63 -1.25
N VAL A 142 5.89 -3.51 0.06
CA VAL A 142 6.52 -2.45 0.86
C VAL A 142 7.70 -3.02 1.62
N THR A 143 8.86 -2.40 1.50
CA THR A 143 10.06 -2.74 2.27
C THR A 143 10.76 -1.48 2.78
N THR A 144 11.67 -1.64 3.74
CA THR A 144 12.64 -0.61 4.13
C THR A 144 14.02 -0.98 3.58
N PRO A 145 14.95 -0.03 3.39
CA PRO A 145 16.30 -0.30 2.87
C PRO A 145 17.22 -0.90 3.96
N GLU A 146 16.72 -1.94 4.62
CA GLU A 146 17.42 -2.76 5.61
C GLU A 146 17.55 -4.19 5.10
N MET A 147 18.72 -4.80 5.21
CA MET A 147 19.00 -6.14 4.67
C MET A 147 17.94 -7.20 5.07
N SER A 148 17.50 -7.19 6.34
CA SER A 148 16.49 -8.13 6.81
C SER A 148 15.14 -7.92 6.15
N ALA A 149 14.71 -6.66 5.98
CA ALA A 149 13.43 -6.33 5.35
C ALA A 149 13.45 -6.65 3.84
N VAL A 150 14.58 -6.41 3.18
CA VAL A 150 14.78 -6.72 1.75
C VAL A 150 14.72 -8.24 1.52
N ARG A 151 15.39 -9.06 2.37
CA ARG A 151 15.30 -10.53 2.29
C ARG A 151 13.89 -11.05 2.50
N ASP A 152 13.15 -10.47 3.44
CA ASP A 152 11.77 -10.86 3.68
C ASP A 152 10.85 -10.42 2.51
N ALA A 153 11.14 -9.28 1.87
CA ALA A 153 10.45 -8.84 0.67
C ALA A 153 10.71 -9.77 -0.52
N ASP A 154 11.95 -10.25 -0.69
CA ASP A 154 12.32 -11.23 -1.73
C ASP A 154 11.49 -12.51 -1.61
N ARG A 155 11.30 -13.02 -0.39
CA ARG A 155 10.43 -14.19 -0.14
C ARG A 155 8.98 -13.94 -0.54
N VAL A 156 8.43 -12.74 -0.26
CA VAL A 156 7.08 -12.36 -0.68
C VAL A 156 6.99 -12.31 -2.20
N ILE A 157 7.97 -11.72 -2.86
CA ILE A 157 8.04 -11.63 -4.32
C ILE A 157 8.03 -13.03 -4.93
N GLY A 158 8.84 -13.96 -4.43
CA GLY A 158 8.84 -15.35 -4.90
C GLY A 158 7.47 -16.05 -4.75
N LEU A 159 6.71 -15.73 -3.68
CA LEU A 159 5.34 -16.24 -3.52
C LEU A 159 4.34 -15.60 -4.48
N LEU A 160 4.50 -14.31 -4.79
CA LEU A 160 3.67 -13.62 -5.80
C LEU A 160 3.96 -14.17 -7.21
N GLU A 161 5.23 -14.44 -7.51
CA GLU A 161 5.64 -15.08 -8.76
C GLU A 161 5.03 -16.47 -8.97
N ALA A 162 4.95 -17.25 -7.89
CA ALA A 162 4.31 -18.56 -7.93
C ALA A 162 2.79 -18.48 -8.17
N LYS A 163 2.18 -17.29 -8.01
CA LYS A 163 0.74 -17.05 -8.19
C LYS A 163 0.45 -16.10 -9.37
N LYS A 164 1.22 -16.17 -10.44
CA LYS A 164 1.09 -15.31 -11.64
C LYS A 164 -0.31 -15.31 -12.26
N ASP A 165 -1.05 -16.39 -12.11
CA ASP A 165 -2.43 -16.49 -12.64
C ASP A 165 -3.40 -15.57 -11.87
N ALA A 166 -3.14 -15.26 -10.61
CA ALA A 166 -3.96 -14.37 -9.78
C ALA A 166 -3.42 -12.94 -9.76
N ILE A 167 -2.10 -12.78 -9.56
CA ILE A 167 -1.43 -11.47 -9.47
C ILE A 167 -0.75 -11.16 -10.80
N SER A 168 -1.38 -10.32 -11.61
CA SER A 168 -0.89 -9.94 -12.94
C SER A 168 0.35 -9.05 -12.91
N GLN A 169 0.50 -8.25 -11.84
CA GLN A 169 1.60 -7.32 -11.67
C GLN A 169 1.92 -7.09 -10.20
N TYR A 170 3.20 -7.01 -9.86
CA TYR A 170 3.66 -6.55 -8.55
C TYR A 170 4.74 -5.47 -8.69
N ARG A 171 4.75 -4.52 -7.78
CA ARG A 171 5.63 -3.34 -7.80
C ARG A 171 6.12 -3.02 -6.39
N LEU A 172 7.29 -2.37 -6.31
CA LEU A 172 8.00 -2.11 -5.06
C LEU A 172 7.81 -0.67 -4.58
N VAL A 173 7.54 -0.51 -3.29
CA VAL A 173 7.69 0.77 -2.57
C VAL A 173 8.81 0.61 -1.55
N ILE A 174 9.86 1.41 -1.69
CA ILE A 174 10.94 1.52 -0.70
C ILE A 174 10.56 2.63 0.26
N ASN A 175 10.30 2.28 1.51
CA ASN A 175 9.83 3.20 2.55
C ASN A 175 10.94 3.54 3.54
N ARG A 176 10.84 4.69 4.21
CA ARG A 176 11.75 5.17 5.25
C ARG A 176 13.20 5.32 4.78
N ILE A 177 13.43 5.75 3.55
CA ILE A 177 14.77 6.05 3.09
C ILE A 177 15.31 7.30 3.79
N ARG A 178 16.55 7.22 4.25
CA ARG A 178 17.29 8.34 4.85
C ARG A 178 18.47 8.72 3.96
N PRO A 179 18.35 9.75 3.13
CA PRO A 179 19.40 10.10 2.15
C PRO A 179 20.79 10.34 2.78
N ALA A 180 20.82 10.88 3.99
CA ALA A 180 22.08 11.08 4.71
C ALA A 180 22.80 9.77 5.03
N MET A 181 22.07 8.72 5.44
CA MET A 181 22.64 7.41 5.73
C MET A 181 23.02 6.65 4.46
N VAL A 182 22.29 6.84 3.36
CA VAL A 182 22.67 6.28 2.06
C VAL A 182 24.00 6.88 1.59
N LYS A 183 24.19 8.19 1.76
CA LYS A 183 25.44 8.89 1.39
C LYS A 183 26.66 8.38 2.18
N THR A 184 26.48 7.97 3.43
CA THR A 184 27.56 7.42 4.28
C THR A 184 27.72 5.90 4.17
N ASN A 185 26.94 5.22 3.30
CA ASN A 185 26.85 3.77 3.18
C ASN A 185 26.38 3.04 4.46
N ASP A 186 25.68 3.76 5.35
CA ASP A 186 25.08 3.17 6.56
C ASP A 186 23.67 2.61 6.28
N MET A 187 23.13 2.85 5.09
CA MET A 187 21.84 2.36 4.61
C MET A 187 21.95 1.96 3.14
N MET A 188 21.27 0.91 2.74
CA MET A 188 21.21 0.48 1.33
C MET A 188 20.64 1.60 0.46
N SER A 189 21.23 1.78 -0.72
CA SER A 189 20.67 2.67 -1.74
C SER A 189 19.42 2.05 -2.40
N VAL A 190 18.70 2.86 -3.16
CA VAL A 190 17.57 2.36 -3.98
C VAL A 190 18.07 1.35 -5.00
N GLU A 191 19.23 1.60 -5.59
CA GLU A 191 19.91 0.73 -6.57
C GLU A 191 20.23 -0.63 -5.96
N ASP A 192 20.83 -0.67 -4.77
CA ASP A 192 21.18 -1.93 -4.09
C ASP A 192 19.92 -2.78 -3.85
N VAL A 193 18.83 -2.15 -3.41
CA VAL A 193 17.55 -2.85 -3.17
C VAL A 193 16.98 -3.37 -4.48
N LEU A 194 17.02 -2.60 -5.57
CA LEU A 194 16.51 -3.01 -6.87
C LEU A 194 17.37 -4.11 -7.51
N GLU A 195 18.68 -4.08 -7.32
CA GLU A 195 19.58 -5.14 -7.78
C GLU A 195 19.24 -6.49 -7.13
N ILE A 196 18.95 -6.47 -5.82
CA ILE A 196 18.57 -7.69 -5.09
C ILE A 196 17.18 -8.19 -5.51
N LEU A 197 16.18 -7.31 -5.53
CA LEU A 197 14.78 -7.71 -5.68
C LEU A 197 14.34 -7.86 -7.14
N SER A 198 15.02 -7.21 -8.08
CA SER A 198 14.72 -7.25 -9.53
C SER A 198 13.25 -6.92 -9.88
N VAL A 199 12.62 -6.03 -9.12
CA VAL A 199 11.20 -5.66 -9.23
C VAL A 199 11.04 -4.21 -9.65
N LYS A 200 10.00 -3.92 -10.45
CA LYS A 200 9.68 -2.56 -10.89
C LYS A 200 9.39 -1.65 -9.70
N LEU A 201 10.14 -0.56 -9.59
CA LEU A 201 9.94 0.46 -8.57
C LEU A 201 8.63 1.24 -8.85
N LEU A 202 7.79 1.35 -7.84
CA LEU A 202 6.59 2.18 -7.84
C LEU A 202 6.85 3.53 -7.17
N GLY A 203 7.64 3.54 -6.09
CA GLY A 203 7.98 4.77 -5.40
C GLY A 203 8.98 4.61 -4.28
N VAL A 204 9.56 5.73 -3.88
CA VAL A 204 10.46 5.85 -2.74
C VAL A 204 9.88 6.88 -1.80
N VAL A 205 9.71 6.51 -0.53
CA VAL A 205 9.16 7.37 0.52
C VAL A 205 10.27 7.68 1.52
N PRO A 206 10.61 8.95 1.72
CA PRO A 206 11.59 9.33 2.74
C PRO A 206 11.06 9.07 4.15
N GLU A 207 11.95 8.84 5.10
CA GLU A 207 11.57 8.90 6.50
C GLU A 207 11.25 10.34 6.87
N ASP A 208 10.07 10.53 7.48
CA ASP A 208 9.53 11.84 7.81
C ASP A 208 8.76 11.72 9.15
N GLU A 209 9.21 12.48 10.15
CA GLU A 209 8.59 12.50 11.48
C GLU A 209 7.14 13.01 11.43
N GLU A 210 6.80 13.81 10.43
CA GLU A 210 5.44 14.29 10.20
C GLU A 210 4.45 13.17 9.90
N ILE A 211 4.92 12.01 9.43
CA ILE A 211 4.07 10.82 9.29
C ILE A 211 3.50 10.41 10.66
N ILE A 212 4.33 10.45 11.72
CA ILE A 212 3.90 10.12 13.07
C ILE A 212 2.87 11.14 13.56
N VAL A 213 3.15 12.42 13.35
CA VAL A 213 2.26 13.53 13.75
C VAL A 213 0.92 13.42 13.04
N SER A 214 0.93 13.19 11.72
CA SER A 214 -0.27 13.06 10.91
C SER A 214 -1.08 11.81 11.27
N THR A 215 -0.41 10.69 11.50
CA THR A 215 -1.04 9.45 11.99
C THR A 215 -1.75 9.64 13.32
N ASN A 216 -1.09 10.30 14.29
CA ASN A 216 -1.69 10.58 15.61
C ASN A 216 -2.92 11.51 15.53
N LYS A 217 -3.03 12.30 14.46
CA LYS A 217 -4.22 13.12 14.18
C LYS A 217 -5.30 12.38 13.39
N GLY A 218 -5.02 11.15 12.95
CA GLY A 218 -5.90 10.42 12.04
C GLY A 218 -6.02 11.07 10.67
N GLU A 219 -4.98 11.77 10.21
CA GLU A 219 -4.92 12.51 8.94
C GLU A 219 -3.73 12.02 8.12
N PRO A 220 -3.93 11.17 7.09
CA PRO A 220 -2.85 10.70 6.24
C PRO A 220 -2.06 11.86 5.64
N ILE A 221 -0.70 11.79 5.69
CA ILE A 221 0.19 12.88 5.27
C ILE A 221 0.04 13.23 3.77
N ALA A 222 -0.48 12.31 2.97
CA ALA A 222 -0.79 12.54 1.55
C ALA A 222 -1.86 13.64 1.33
N ALA A 223 -2.68 13.94 2.34
CA ALA A 223 -3.64 15.04 2.31
C ALA A 223 -2.96 16.42 2.49
N SER A 224 -1.70 16.46 2.92
CA SER A 224 -0.93 17.71 3.12
C SER A 224 -0.08 18.05 1.92
N ASP A 225 -0.18 19.29 1.40
CA ASP A 225 0.50 19.69 0.16
C ASP A 225 2.02 19.88 0.31
N ASN A 226 2.50 20.22 1.49
CA ASN A 226 3.86 20.75 1.68
C ASN A 226 4.86 19.75 2.31
N LYS A 227 4.57 18.44 2.28
CA LYS A 227 5.42 17.42 2.91
C LYS A 227 5.98 16.47 1.85
N LEU A 228 7.31 16.18 1.93
CA LEU A 228 7.98 15.31 0.95
C LEU A 228 7.42 13.88 0.95
N ALA A 229 7.16 13.30 2.11
CA ALA A 229 6.53 11.98 2.19
C ALA A 229 5.12 12.00 1.62
N GLY A 230 4.32 13.05 1.86
CA GLY A 230 3.02 13.24 1.24
C GLY A 230 3.11 13.31 -0.29
N GLN A 231 4.08 14.07 -0.82
CA GLN A 231 4.32 14.15 -2.26
C GLN A 231 4.75 12.78 -2.83
N ALA A 232 5.58 12.01 -2.11
CA ALA A 232 5.95 10.66 -2.53
C ALA A 232 4.72 9.76 -2.71
N TYR A 233 3.79 9.76 -1.77
CA TYR A 233 2.54 8.99 -1.87
C TYR A 233 1.63 9.50 -3.00
N ARG A 234 1.53 10.81 -3.23
CA ARG A 234 0.78 11.35 -4.39
C ARG A 234 1.39 10.90 -5.72
N ASN A 235 2.71 10.91 -5.83
CA ASN A 235 3.41 10.41 -7.03
C ASN A 235 3.21 8.88 -7.22
N ILE A 236 3.16 8.11 -6.13
CA ILE A 236 2.81 6.68 -6.19
C ILE A 236 1.38 6.51 -6.71
N ALA A 237 0.42 7.27 -6.19
CA ALA A 237 -0.97 7.24 -6.64
C ALA A 237 -1.11 7.62 -8.14
N ALA A 238 -0.40 8.65 -8.59
CA ALA A 238 -0.37 9.05 -10.01
C ALA A 238 0.14 7.92 -10.90
N ARG A 239 1.24 7.23 -10.51
CA ARG A 239 1.78 6.07 -11.26
C ARG A 239 0.82 4.87 -11.23
N LEU A 240 0.05 4.67 -10.16
CA LEU A 240 -1.01 3.64 -10.12
C LEU A 240 -2.13 3.94 -11.12
N ARG A 241 -2.40 5.21 -11.40
CA ARG A 241 -3.35 5.65 -12.44
C ARG A 241 -2.78 5.55 -13.86
N GLY A 242 -1.48 5.25 -14.01
CA GLY A 242 -0.81 5.13 -15.31
C GLY A 242 -0.14 6.44 -15.78
N GLU A 243 -0.02 7.44 -14.90
CA GLU A 243 0.65 8.69 -15.22
C GLU A 243 2.19 8.50 -15.15
N ASP A 244 2.91 9.11 -16.08
CA ASP A 244 4.38 9.13 -16.06
C ASP A 244 4.85 10.32 -15.20
N VAL A 245 5.13 10.03 -13.93
CA VAL A 245 5.60 11.03 -12.97
C VAL A 245 7.03 10.69 -12.56
N PRO A 246 7.97 11.64 -12.61
CA PRO A 246 9.35 11.38 -12.19
C PRO A 246 9.43 11.06 -10.70
N PHE A 247 10.42 10.24 -10.31
CA PHE A 247 10.71 10.02 -8.89
C PHE A 247 11.17 11.31 -8.23
N LEU A 248 10.83 11.47 -6.94
CA LEU A 248 11.28 12.63 -6.17
C LEU A 248 12.81 12.59 -6.03
N ASP A 249 13.42 13.74 -6.23
CA ASP A 249 14.81 13.94 -5.85
C ASP A 249 14.87 14.11 -4.31
N LEU A 250 15.34 13.07 -3.65
CA LEU A 250 15.49 13.02 -2.20
C LEU A 250 16.90 13.43 -1.75
N THR A 251 17.77 13.82 -2.68
CA THR A 251 19.14 14.21 -2.34
C THR A 251 19.18 15.59 -1.70
N PRO A 252 20.04 15.81 -0.68
CA PRO A 252 20.45 17.14 -0.33
C PRO A 252 21.04 17.82 -1.58
N LYS A 253 20.78 19.09 -1.81
CA LYS A 253 21.01 19.88 -3.06
C LYS A 253 22.39 19.72 -3.76
N ASP A 254 23.26 18.86 -3.28
CA ASP A 254 24.63 18.71 -3.74
C ASP A 254 24.94 17.40 -4.52
N ALA A 255 23.94 16.58 -4.89
CA ALA A 255 24.19 15.32 -5.59
C ALA A 255 23.17 14.98 -6.70
N THR A 256 23.64 15.01 -7.92
CA THR A 256 22.92 14.76 -9.20
C THR A 256 22.94 13.28 -9.62
N TRP A 257 22.45 12.32 -8.86
CA TRP A 257 22.56 10.89 -9.21
C TRP A 257 21.24 10.20 -9.62
N ILE A 258 20.10 10.71 -9.21
CA ILE A 258 18.78 10.11 -9.53
C ILE A 258 18.46 10.12 -11.03
N ASN A 259 18.99 11.08 -11.78
CA ASN A 259 18.80 11.15 -13.25
C ASN A 259 19.47 9.99 -14.03
N LYS A 260 20.30 9.18 -13.38
CA LYS A 260 20.91 7.99 -14.02
C LYS A 260 20.02 6.75 -13.97
N ILE A 261 19.14 6.62 -12.97
CA ILE A 261 18.30 5.43 -12.75
C ILE A 261 17.20 5.32 -13.82
N VAL A 262 16.60 6.44 -14.23
CA VAL A 262 15.52 6.47 -15.22
C VAL A 262 15.94 5.87 -16.56
N LYS A 263 17.25 5.93 -16.91
CA LYS A 263 17.76 5.39 -18.19
C LYS A 263 17.98 3.88 -18.19
N ILE A 264 18.06 3.22 -17.04
CA ILE A 264 18.37 1.78 -16.96
C ILE A 264 17.10 0.93 -17.07
N PHE A 265 15.95 1.44 -16.68
CA PHE A 265 14.70 0.70 -16.61
C PHE A 265 13.59 1.14 -17.59
N THR A 266 13.86 2.05 -18.51
CA THR A 266 12.97 2.26 -19.67
C THR A 266 13.36 1.25 -20.73
N PRO A 267 12.49 0.29 -21.11
CA PRO A 267 12.73 -0.53 -22.29
C PRO A 267 12.73 0.41 -23.50
N THR A 268 13.86 0.58 -24.15
CA THR A 268 13.89 1.15 -25.49
C THR A 268 13.02 0.26 -26.37
N ALA A 269 11.84 0.77 -26.75
CA ALA A 269 11.07 0.20 -27.83
C ALA A 269 12.02 0.15 -29.05
N ARG A 270 12.49 -1.04 -29.42
CA ARG A 270 13.07 -1.28 -30.72
C ARG A 270 11.94 -1.32 -31.73
N VAL A 271 12.01 -0.40 -32.65
CA VAL A 271 11.27 -0.39 -33.91
C VAL A 271 11.56 -1.66 -34.69
#